data_b7140a3ef128fc7d9340d2fade398c0b
#
_entry.id   b7140a3ef128fc7d9340d2fade398c0b
#
_cell.length_a   1.000
_cell.length_b   1.000
_cell.length_c   1.000
_cell.angle_alpha   90.00
_cell.angle_beta   90.00
_cell.angle_gamma   90.00
#
_symmetry.space_group_name_H-M   'P 1'
#
loop_
_entity.id
_entity.type
_entity.pdbx_description
1 polymer ?
#
loop_
_entity_poly.entity_id
_entity_poly.type
_entity_poly.pdbx_seq_one_letter_code
_entity_poly.pdbx_strand_id
1 'polypeptide(L)'
;NRTDYDGKKAAGSENVLDIVQKTGVSLLWKENDGGCKGVCSRIPTVEINPGISKKLCDGKTCYDDVMLENLDTEIGKMAGDKLIAFHMIGSHGPTYYQRYPAEHRHFMPECARSDIENCTQEQLVNTYDNTIRHTDYVLAQMIEKLKQYSEQYNTVLLYVSDHGESLGESGLYLHGTPYKLAPDQQTHIPMQLWMSPGFIAAKNINAACLQHNAVNRTYSHDNHFASV
;
A
#
# COMPACT_ATOMS: atom_id res chain seq x y z
N ASN A 1 7.03 17.57 -0.91
CA ASN A 1 5.60 17.80 -0.99
C ASN A 1 5.31 18.80 -2.12
N ARG A 2 4.49 18.44 -3.09
CA ARG A 2 4.15 19.30 -4.20
C ARG A 2 2.64 19.47 -4.28
N THR A 3 2.18 20.69 -4.20
CA THR A 3 0.78 21.05 -4.39
C THR A 3 0.38 21.08 -5.88
N ASP A 4 1.37 20.99 -6.79
CA ASP A 4 1.21 20.97 -8.24
C ASP A 4 1.84 19.67 -8.80
N TYR A 5 1.11 18.57 -8.78
CA TYR A 5 1.58 17.34 -9.38
C TYR A 5 1.63 17.46 -10.91
N ASP A 6 2.81 17.20 -11.48
CA ASP A 6 3.03 17.08 -12.92
C ASP A 6 3.90 15.82 -13.13
N GLY A 7 3.38 14.82 -13.84
CA GLY A 7 4.06 13.55 -14.06
C GLY A 7 5.41 13.67 -14.75
N LYS A 8 5.59 14.66 -15.66
CA LYS A 8 6.88 14.92 -16.32
C LYS A 8 7.89 15.51 -15.33
N LYS A 9 7.44 16.45 -14.48
CA LYS A 9 8.29 17.02 -13.43
C LYS A 9 8.62 15.97 -12.35
N ALA A 10 7.66 15.10 -12.00
CA ALA A 10 7.91 14.01 -11.05
C ALA A 10 8.94 13.03 -11.59
N ALA A 11 8.81 12.57 -12.83
CA ALA A 11 9.77 11.70 -13.50
C ALA A 11 11.17 12.33 -13.64
N GLY A 12 11.24 13.66 -13.84
CA GLY A 12 12.49 14.42 -13.97
C GLY A 12 13.11 14.87 -12.65
N SER A 13 12.47 14.63 -11.51
CA SER A 13 12.95 15.07 -10.18
C SER A 13 13.35 13.90 -9.33
N GLU A 14 14.45 14.04 -8.59
CA GLU A 14 14.83 13.05 -7.58
C GLU A 14 13.77 12.99 -6.47
N ASN A 15 13.50 11.78 -6.01
CA ASN A 15 12.63 11.48 -4.89
C ASN A 15 13.38 10.69 -3.81
N VAL A 16 12.71 10.32 -2.73
CA VAL A 16 13.33 9.62 -1.61
C VAL A 16 13.96 8.28 -2.03
N LEU A 17 13.35 7.55 -2.98
CA LEU A 17 13.89 6.27 -3.45
C LEU A 17 15.22 6.45 -4.19
N ASP A 18 15.35 7.52 -4.98
CA ASP A 18 16.62 7.84 -5.64
C ASP A 18 17.73 8.14 -4.62
N ILE A 19 17.39 8.84 -3.53
CA ILE A 19 18.33 9.14 -2.46
C ILE A 19 18.76 7.85 -1.75
N VAL A 20 17.80 7.00 -1.38
CA VAL A 20 18.07 5.70 -0.74
C VAL A 20 18.95 4.84 -1.63
N GLN A 21 18.70 4.79 -2.95
CA GLN A 21 19.54 4.03 -3.89
C GLN A 21 20.99 4.52 -3.89
N LYS A 22 21.22 5.83 -3.79
CA LYS A 22 22.57 6.42 -3.74
C LYS A 22 23.34 6.05 -2.47
N THR A 23 22.67 5.60 -1.40
CA THR A 23 23.33 5.10 -0.19
C THR A 23 23.82 3.66 -0.32
N GLY A 24 23.60 3.00 -1.46
CA GLY A 24 23.97 1.61 -1.71
C GLY A 24 22.92 0.57 -1.34
N VAL A 25 21.72 0.99 -0.92
CA VAL A 25 20.58 0.11 -0.67
C VAL A 25 20.06 -0.43 -1.99
N SER A 26 19.87 -1.73 -2.11
CA SER A 26 19.22 -2.37 -3.26
C SER A 26 17.72 -2.06 -3.22
N LEU A 27 17.18 -1.55 -4.32
CA LEU A 27 15.77 -1.18 -4.44
C LEU A 27 15.03 -2.09 -5.42
N LEU A 28 13.75 -2.35 -5.12
CA LEU A 28 12.80 -2.96 -6.03
C LEU A 28 11.43 -2.30 -5.83
N TRP A 29 10.78 -1.92 -6.93
CA TRP A 29 9.38 -1.50 -6.96
C TRP A 29 8.53 -2.63 -7.53
N LYS A 30 7.49 -3.06 -6.83
CA LYS A 30 6.47 -4.00 -7.32
C LYS A 30 5.16 -3.24 -7.54
N GLU A 31 4.65 -3.32 -8.77
CA GLU A 31 3.56 -2.47 -9.26
C GLU A 31 2.30 -3.30 -9.56
N ASN A 32 1.19 -3.01 -8.90
CA ASN A 32 -0.12 -3.63 -9.14
C ASN A 32 -1.27 -2.62 -9.34
N ASP A 33 -0.99 -1.30 -9.37
CA ASP A 33 -2.01 -0.24 -9.52
C ASP A 33 -1.92 0.53 -10.84
N GLY A 34 -1.33 -0.07 -11.88
CA GLY A 34 -1.33 0.52 -13.23
C GLY A 34 -0.31 1.63 -13.45
N GLY A 35 0.77 1.69 -12.66
CA GLY A 35 1.92 2.53 -12.90
C GLY A 35 2.27 3.51 -11.77
N CYS A 36 3.57 3.72 -11.57
CA CYS A 36 4.12 4.45 -10.42
C CYS A 36 4.12 5.98 -10.57
N LYS A 37 3.40 6.54 -11.53
CA LYS A 37 3.30 7.99 -11.76
C LYS A 37 4.66 8.72 -11.82
N GLY A 38 5.72 8.03 -12.26
CA GLY A 38 7.09 8.55 -12.37
C GLY A 38 7.96 8.37 -11.12
N VAL A 39 7.43 7.90 -10.00
CA VAL A 39 8.19 7.70 -8.75
C VAL A 39 9.24 6.60 -8.89
N CYS A 40 8.91 5.51 -9.60
CA CYS A 40 9.82 4.37 -9.81
C CYS A 40 10.69 4.48 -11.07
N SER A 41 10.66 5.57 -11.82
CA SER A 41 11.26 5.66 -13.16
C SER A 41 12.77 5.36 -13.21
N ARG A 42 13.46 5.40 -12.07
CA ARG A 42 14.93 5.23 -11.97
C ARG A 42 15.34 4.04 -11.12
N ILE A 43 14.41 3.21 -10.70
CA ILE A 43 14.67 2.03 -9.89
C ILE A 43 14.17 0.75 -10.58
N PRO A 44 14.74 -0.42 -10.30
CA PRO A 44 14.23 -1.68 -10.81
C PRO A 44 12.75 -1.87 -10.47
N THR A 45 11.93 -2.20 -11.47
CA THR A 45 10.48 -2.34 -11.33
C THR A 45 10.00 -3.69 -11.87
N VAL A 46 9.12 -4.34 -11.14
CA VAL A 46 8.36 -5.51 -11.56
C VAL A 46 6.90 -5.12 -11.67
N GLU A 47 6.40 -5.00 -12.87
CA GLU A 47 4.98 -4.81 -13.14
C GLU A 47 4.25 -6.15 -13.07
N ILE A 48 3.17 -6.20 -12.29
CA ILE A 48 2.32 -7.38 -12.21
C ILE A 48 1.52 -7.50 -13.51
N ASN A 49 1.81 -8.55 -14.25
CA ASN A 49 1.08 -8.88 -15.46
C ASN A 49 -0.10 -9.80 -15.09
N PRO A 50 -1.35 -9.49 -15.49
CA PRO A 50 -2.53 -10.34 -15.20
C PRO A 50 -2.43 -11.78 -15.70
N GLY A 51 -1.48 -12.08 -16.56
CA GLY A 51 -1.17 -13.46 -16.98
C GLY A 51 -0.23 -14.24 -16.05
N ILE A 52 0.32 -13.60 -15.00
CA ILE A 52 1.34 -14.20 -14.13
C ILE A 52 0.77 -15.32 -13.23
N SER A 53 -0.46 -15.15 -12.77
CA SER A 53 -1.13 -16.11 -11.89
C SER A 53 -2.57 -16.34 -12.32
N LYS A 54 -2.92 -17.59 -12.60
CA LYS A 54 -4.31 -17.98 -12.92
C LYS A 54 -5.20 -18.01 -11.67
N LYS A 55 -4.61 -18.06 -10.51
CA LYS A 55 -5.33 -18.11 -9.23
C LYS A 55 -5.63 -16.70 -8.69
N LEU A 56 -4.67 -15.80 -8.82
CA LEU A 56 -4.71 -14.48 -8.20
C LEU A 56 -5.06 -13.35 -9.18
N CYS A 57 -5.28 -13.69 -10.46
CA CYS A 57 -5.63 -12.73 -11.51
C CYS A 57 -6.81 -13.23 -12.33
N ASP A 58 -7.67 -12.31 -12.78
CA ASP A 58 -8.82 -12.59 -13.64
C ASP A 58 -8.55 -12.36 -15.15
N GLY A 59 -7.29 -12.09 -15.52
CA GLY A 59 -6.86 -11.74 -16.87
C GLY A 59 -6.89 -10.24 -17.17
N LYS A 60 -7.40 -9.41 -16.26
CA LYS A 60 -7.42 -7.93 -16.35
C LYS A 60 -6.74 -7.29 -15.16
N THR A 61 -7.04 -7.78 -13.96
CA THR A 61 -6.50 -7.30 -12.69
C THR A 61 -6.03 -8.47 -11.84
N CYS A 62 -5.22 -8.19 -10.83
CA CYS A 62 -4.76 -9.17 -9.86
C CYS A 62 -5.09 -8.69 -8.43
N TYR A 63 -5.31 -9.65 -7.53
CA TYR A 63 -5.32 -9.37 -6.09
C TYR A 63 -3.90 -9.08 -5.60
N ASP A 64 -3.77 -8.25 -4.57
CA ASP A 64 -2.45 -7.77 -4.13
C ASP A 64 -1.53 -8.85 -3.55
N ASP A 65 -2.07 -9.98 -3.10
CA ASP A 65 -1.27 -11.13 -2.66
C ASP A 65 -0.39 -11.72 -3.78
N VAL A 66 -0.70 -11.47 -5.06
CA VAL A 66 0.16 -11.80 -6.20
C VAL A 66 1.57 -11.16 -6.08
N MET A 67 1.67 -10.02 -5.42
CA MET A 67 2.94 -9.32 -5.23
C MET A 67 3.92 -10.09 -4.34
N LEU A 68 3.44 -11.08 -3.59
CA LEU A 68 4.27 -11.99 -2.79
C LEU A 68 4.81 -13.17 -3.60
N GLU A 69 4.24 -13.45 -4.78
CA GLU A 69 4.78 -14.47 -5.67
C GLU A 69 6.19 -14.08 -6.14
N ASN A 70 7.10 -15.07 -6.18
CA ASN A 70 8.51 -14.91 -6.55
C ASN A 70 9.36 -13.99 -5.65
N LEU A 71 8.82 -13.48 -4.54
CA LEU A 71 9.50 -12.53 -3.67
C LEU A 71 10.84 -13.06 -3.14
N ASP A 72 10.92 -14.33 -2.75
CA ASP A 72 12.16 -14.95 -2.28
C ASP A 72 13.26 -14.96 -3.36
N THR A 73 12.87 -15.23 -4.60
CA THR A 73 13.78 -15.20 -5.76
C THR A 73 14.27 -13.78 -6.03
N GLU A 74 13.39 -12.80 -5.90
CA GLU A 74 13.73 -11.38 -6.08
C GLU A 74 14.67 -10.90 -4.98
N ILE A 75 14.34 -11.18 -3.72
CA ILE A 75 15.20 -10.86 -2.56
C ILE A 75 16.58 -11.51 -2.68
N GLY A 76 16.63 -12.76 -3.14
CA GLY A 76 17.89 -13.50 -3.34
C GLY A 76 18.82 -12.88 -4.38
N LYS A 77 18.31 -12.08 -5.31
CA LYS A 77 19.09 -11.35 -6.31
C LYS A 77 19.59 -9.98 -5.81
N MET A 78 19.05 -9.48 -4.71
CA MET A 78 19.39 -8.17 -4.16
C MET A 78 20.60 -8.29 -3.21
N ALA A 79 21.57 -7.41 -3.36
CA ALA A 79 22.76 -7.37 -2.51
C ALA A 79 22.58 -6.39 -1.33
N GLY A 80 23.31 -6.61 -0.24
CA GLY A 80 23.36 -5.68 0.90
C GLY A 80 22.01 -5.42 1.56
N ASP A 81 21.82 -4.18 2.02
CA ASP A 81 20.54 -3.71 2.53
C ASP A 81 19.52 -3.58 1.41
N LYS A 82 18.27 -3.86 1.70
CA LYS A 82 17.19 -3.98 0.70
C LYS A 82 15.99 -3.16 1.08
N LEU A 83 15.40 -2.47 0.10
CA LEU A 83 14.09 -1.85 0.22
C LEU A 83 13.21 -2.31 -0.95
N ILE A 84 12.06 -2.88 -0.62
CA ILE A 84 11.05 -3.26 -1.61
C ILE A 84 9.81 -2.42 -1.37
N ALA A 85 9.41 -1.64 -2.37
CA ALA A 85 8.18 -0.87 -2.36
C ALA A 85 7.09 -1.66 -3.09
N PHE A 86 5.97 -1.89 -2.42
CA PHE A 86 4.78 -2.53 -2.97
C PHE A 86 3.73 -1.44 -3.25
N HIS A 87 3.44 -1.19 -4.52
CA HIS A 87 2.35 -0.31 -4.93
C HIS A 87 1.11 -1.15 -5.17
N MET A 88 0.32 -1.28 -4.11
CA MET A 88 -0.88 -2.11 -4.07
C MET A 88 -2.05 -1.39 -4.71
N ILE A 89 -2.96 -2.12 -5.35
CA ILE A 89 -4.23 -1.58 -5.79
C ILE A 89 -5.19 -1.34 -4.60
N GLY A 90 -5.03 -2.11 -3.53
CA GLY A 90 -5.75 -1.94 -2.28
C GLY A 90 -7.27 -1.86 -2.45
N SER A 91 -7.85 -0.82 -1.85
CA SER A 91 -9.29 -0.54 -1.88
C SER A 91 -9.70 0.44 -3.00
N HIS A 92 -8.95 0.50 -4.11
CA HIS A 92 -9.21 1.44 -5.20
C HIS A 92 -10.56 1.18 -5.89
N GLY A 93 -11.46 2.18 -5.89
CA GLY A 93 -12.77 2.13 -6.51
C GLY A 93 -12.77 2.38 -8.04
N PRO A 94 -13.95 2.34 -8.65
CA PRO A 94 -15.27 1.98 -8.09
C PRO A 94 -15.52 0.46 -8.05
N THR A 95 -14.64 -0.38 -8.57
CA THR A 95 -14.84 -1.83 -8.67
C THR A 95 -14.35 -2.57 -7.41
N TYR A 96 -14.77 -2.12 -6.23
CA TYR A 96 -14.34 -2.70 -4.94
C TYR A 96 -14.52 -4.22 -4.87
N TYR A 97 -15.61 -4.77 -5.41
CA TYR A 97 -15.91 -6.20 -5.45
C TYR A 97 -14.87 -7.05 -6.21
N GLN A 98 -13.98 -6.42 -6.98
CA GLN A 98 -12.87 -7.06 -7.71
C GLN A 98 -11.54 -7.00 -6.94
N ARG A 99 -11.49 -6.45 -5.73
CA ARG A 99 -10.25 -6.25 -4.96
C ARG A 99 -9.95 -7.38 -3.99
N TYR A 100 -10.83 -8.38 -3.87
CA TYR A 100 -10.64 -9.53 -2.99
C TYR A 100 -11.23 -10.79 -3.62
N PRO A 101 -10.62 -11.96 -3.35
CA PRO A 101 -11.15 -13.24 -3.82
C PRO A 101 -12.40 -13.67 -3.02
N ALA A 102 -13.15 -14.63 -3.56
CA ALA A 102 -14.41 -15.08 -2.97
C ALA A 102 -14.26 -15.60 -1.52
N GLU A 103 -13.14 -16.21 -1.18
CA GLU A 103 -12.84 -16.70 0.17
C GLU A 103 -12.64 -15.60 1.21
N HIS A 104 -12.37 -14.37 0.78
CA HIS A 104 -12.25 -13.19 1.66
C HIS A 104 -13.54 -12.38 1.76
N ARG A 105 -14.57 -12.80 1.07
CA ARG A 105 -15.92 -12.23 1.12
C ARG A 105 -16.58 -12.55 2.47
N HIS A 106 -16.58 -11.59 3.36
CA HIS A 106 -17.06 -11.76 4.73
C HIS A 106 -18.35 -10.97 5.01
N PHE A 107 -18.37 -9.71 4.58
CA PHE A 107 -19.49 -8.82 4.80
C PHE A 107 -20.46 -8.90 3.60
N MET A 108 -21.75 -9.11 3.89
CA MET A 108 -22.80 -9.32 2.88
C MET A 108 -24.08 -8.56 3.28
N PRO A 109 -24.90 -8.09 2.34
CA PRO A 109 -24.78 -8.24 0.88
C PRO A 109 -23.72 -7.32 0.26
N GLU A 110 -23.21 -7.66 -0.95
CA GLU A 110 -22.21 -6.88 -1.68
C GLU A 110 -22.82 -5.95 -2.73
N CYS A 111 -22.06 -4.88 -3.06
CA CYS A 111 -22.22 -4.07 -4.26
C CYS A 111 -21.33 -4.63 -5.39
N ALA A 112 -21.81 -5.61 -6.14
CA ALA A 112 -21.02 -6.28 -7.20
C ALA A 112 -21.15 -5.54 -8.55
N ARG A 113 -20.95 -4.21 -8.57
CA ARG A 113 -21.06 -3.35 -9.75
C ARG A 113 -20.16 -2.11 -9.64
N SER A 114 -19.88 -1.47 -10.77
CA SER A 114 -19.02 -0.28 -10.83
C SER A 114 -19.76 1.06 -10.67
N ASP A 115 -21.06 1.08 -10.96
CA ASP A 115 -21.94 2.23 -10.73
C ASP A 115 -22.47 2.19 -9.28
N ILE A 116 -21.54 2.43 -8.36
CA ILE A 116 -21.69 2.22 -6.91
C ILE A 116 -22.81 3.06 -6.28
N GLU A 117 -23.17 4.19 -6.88
CA GLU A 117 -24.26 5.06 -6.46
C GLU A 117 -25.64 4.37 -6.57
N ASN A 118 -25.74 3.28 -7.31
CA ASN A 118 -26.95 2.47 -7.46
C ASN A 118 -27.02 1.27 -6.47
N CYS A 119 -26.04 1.15 -5.58
CA CYS A 119 -26.09 0.19 -4.48
C CYS A 119 -26.74 0.81 -3.25
N THR A 120 -27.22 -0.03 -2.34
CA THR A 120 -27.57 0.47 -1.00
C THR A 120 -26.30 0.83 -0.24
N GLN A 121 -26.39 1.73 0.74
CA GLN A 121 -25.27 2.10 1.61
C GLN A 121 -24.65 0.87 2.28
N GLU A 122 -25.48 -0.05 2.77
CA GLU A 122 -25.03 -1.31 3.38
C GLU A 122 -24.20 -2.15 2.39
N GLN A 123 -24.69 -2.34 1.16
CA GLN A 123 -23.95 -3.08 0.14
C GLN A 123 -22.59 -2.46 -0.16
N LEU A 124 -22.55 -1.13 -0.29
CA LEU A 124 -21.31 -0.41 -0.60
C LEU A 124 -20.30 -0.52 0.53
N VAL A 125 -20.72 -0.27 1.77
CA VAL A 125 -19.86 -0.40 2.96
C VAL A 125 -19.36 -1.82 3.12
N ASN A 126 -20.22 -2.83 3.05
CA ASN A 126 -19.83 -4.24 3.14
C ASN A 126 -18.77 -4.61 2.10
N THR A 127 -18.94 -4.12 0.87
CA THR A 127 -17.97 -4.40 -0.21
C THR A 127 -16.64 -3.72 0.05
N TYR A 128 -16.65 -2.48 0.51
CA TYR A 128 -15.44 -1.75 0.89
C TYR A 128 -14.73 -2.41 2.08
N ASP A 129 -15.45 -2.80 3.12
CA ASP A 129 -14.90 -3.49 4.28
C ASP A 129 -14.25 -4.84 3.92
N ASN A 130 -14.78 -5.55 2.93
CA ASN A 130 -14.14 -6.75 2.40
C ASN A 130 -12.78 -6.42 1.75
N THR A 131 -12.63 -5.27 1.08
CA THR A 131 -11.33 -4.83 0.54
C THR A 131 -10.31 -4.54 1.64
N ILE A 132 -10.75 -3.85 2.70
CA ILE A 132 -9.89 -3.54 3.86
C ILE A 132 -9.43 -4.85 4.54
N ARG A 133 -10.35 -5.80 4.71
CA ARG A 133 -10.02 -7.12 5.26
C ARG A 133 -9.02 -7.88 4.40
N HIS A 134 -9.12 -7.79 3.07
CA HIS A 134 -8.15 -8.41 2.18
C HIS A 134 -6.78 -7.72 2.23
N THR A 135 -6.74 -6.40 2.31
CA THR A 135 -5.50 -5.65 2.52
C THR A 135 -4.82 -6.06 3.83
N ASP A 136 -5.58 -6.17 4.93
CA ASP A 136 -5.06 -6.66 6.23
C ASP A 136 -4.47 -8.07 6.10
N TYR A 137 -5.16 -8.98 5.39
CA TYR A 137 -4.63 -10.32 5.10
C TYR A 137 -3.29 -10.26 4.35
N VAL A 138 -3.19 -9.44 3.29
CA VAL A 138 -1.94 -9.30 2.51
C VAL A 138 -0.80 -8.76 3.38
N LEU A 139 -1.07 -7.74 4.21
CA LEU A 139 -0.09 -7.19 5.15
C LEU A 139 0.35 -8.23 6.19
N ALA A 140 -0.58 -9.03 6.69
CA ALA A 140 -0.24 -10.14 7.60
C ALA A 140 0.70 -11.15 6.92
N GLN A 141 0.45 -11.52 5.65
CA GLN A 141 1.36 -12.39 4.89
C GLN A 141 2.74 -11.75 4.68
N MET A 142 2.81 -10.44 4.41
CA MET A 142 4.08 -9.71 4.32
C MET A 142 4.85 -9.77 5.65
N ILE A 143 4.18 -9.58 6.77
CA ILE A 143 4.79 -9.65 8.10
C ILE A 143 5.31 -11.07 8.38
N GLU A 144 4.53 -12.12 8.07
CA GLU A 144 4.99 -13.52 8.22
C GLU A 144 6.22 -13.81 7.34
N LYS A 145 6.25 -13.26 6.13
CA LYS A 145 7.43 -13.35 5.27
C LYS A 145 8.64 -12.64 5.89
N LEU A 146 8.47 -11.43 6.41
CA LEU A 146 9.54 -10.69 7.08
C LEU A 146 10.06 -11.37 8.35
N LYS A 147 9.19 -12.07 9.11
CA LYS A 147 9.60 -12.90 10.24
C LYS A 147 10.54 -14.03 9.82
N GLN A 148 10.29 -14.67 8.67
CA GLN A 148 11.18 -15.71 8.13
C GLN A 148 12.58 -15.16 7.82
N TYR A 149 12.67 -13.91 7.40
CA TYR A 149 13.94 -13.23 7.13
C TYR A 149 14.61 -12.62 8.36
N SER A 150 13.93 -12.58 9.51
CA SER A 150 14.44 -11.91 10.72
C SER A 150 15.67 -12.59 11.37
N GLU A 151 15.99 -13.82 10.96
CA GLU A 151 17.25 -14.49 11.36
C GLU A 151 18.47 -13.95 10.59
N GLN A 152 18.27 -13.38 9.40
CA GLN A 152 19.33 -12.91 8.52
C GLN A 152 19.38 -11.37 8.43
N TYR A 153 18.24 -10.70 8.60
CA TYR A 153 18.08 -9.26 8.43
C TYR A 153 17.31 -8.64 9.60
N ASN A 154 17.63 -7.40 9.89
CA ASN A 154 16.78 -6.56 10.73
C ASN A 154 15.64 -6.02 9.87
N THR A 155 14.45 -6.62 9.99
CA THR A 155 13.33 -6.38 9.07
C THR A 155 12.32 -5.36 9.63
N VAL A 156 11.74 -4.56 8.72
CA VAL A 156 10.72 -3.56 9.03
C VAL A 156 9.71 -3.51 7.89
N LEU A 157 8.44 -3.28 8.22
CA LEU A 157 7.36 -2.98 7.28
C LEU A 157 6.74 -1.65 7.67
N LEU A 158 6.63 -0.74 6.71
CA LEU A 158 5.83 0.46 6.80
C LEU A 158 4.71 0.37 5.75
N TYR A 159 3.47 0.41 6.20
CA TYR A 159 2.29 0.54 5.35
C TYR A 159 1.67 1.91 5.55
N VAL A 160 1.25 2.52 4.45
CA VAL A 160 0.47 3.75 4.45
C VAL A 160 -0.45 3.76 3.24
N SER A 161 -1.70 4.17 3.42
CA SER A 161 -2.57 4.48 2.28
C SER A 161 -2.22 5.86 1.74
N ASP A 162 -2.33 6.06 0.44
CA ASP A 162 -2.15 7.36 -0.21
C ASP A 162 -3.34 8.30 0.02
N HIS A 163 -4.56 7.76 0.08
CA HIS A 163 -5.81 8.46 0.42
C HIS A 163 -6.85 7.46 0.94
N GLY A 164 -7.95 7.97 1.43
CA GLY A 164 -9.15 7.20 1.73
C GLY A 164 -10.21 7.35 0.62
N GLU A 165 -11.39 6.79 0.86
CA GLU A 165 -12.50 6.76 -0.10
C GLU A 165 -13.80 7.24 0.57
N SER A 166 -14.55 8.09 -0.13
CA SER A 166 -15.94 8.43 0.23
C SER A 166 -16.90 7.38 -0.32
N LEU A 167 -17.81 6.95 0.50
CA LEU A 167 -18.80 5.91 0.19
C LEU A 167 -20.24 6.46 0.13
N GLY A 168 -20.39 7.74 -0.20
CA GLY A 168 -21.70 8.41 -0.31
C GLY A 168 -21.96 9.46 0.78
N GLU A 169 -21.01 9.71 1.67
CA GLU A 169 -21.14 10.77 2.67
C GLU A 169 -21.29 12.13 2.00
N SER A 170 -22.34 12.85 2.37
CA SER A 170 -22.72 14.13 1.73
C SER A 170 -22.90 14.06 0.21
N GLY A 171 -23.21 12.86 -0.34
CA GLY A 171 -23.35 12.62 -1.77
C GLY A 171 -22.01 12.52 -2.51
N LEU A 172 -20.90 12.42 -1.80
CA LEU A 172 -19.56 12.23 -2.38
C LEU A 172 -19.22 10.74 -2.45
N TYR A 173 -18.61 10.35 -3.55
CA TYR A 173 -18.13 8.99 -3.78
C TYR A 173 -16.66 9.04 -4.25
N LEU A 174 -15.92 7.96 -3.98
CA LEU A 174 -14.52 7.84 -4.38
C LEU A 174 -13.62 8.91 -3.71
N HIS A 175 -12.59 9.32 -4.41
CA HIS A 175 -11.59 10.29 -3.96
C HIS A 175 -11.40 11.42 -5.00
N GLY A 176 -10.48 12.35 -4.73
CA GLY A 176 -10.12 13.43 -5.66
C GLY A 176 -10.78 14.76 -5.35
N THR A 177 -11.55 14.87 -4.26
CA THR A 177 -12.01 16.15 -3.75
C THR A 177 -10.79 17.03 -3.40
N PRO A 178 -10.75 18.33 -3.77
CA PRO A 178 -9.65 19.21 -3.37
C PRO A 178 -9.42 19.16 -1.86
N TYR A 179 -8.17 19.02 -1.42
CA TYR A 179 -7.80 18.75 -0.02
C TYR A 179 -8.51 19.64 1.03
N LYS A 180 -8.71 20.93 0.71
CA LYS A 180 -9.40 21.87 1.61
C LYS A 180 -10.91 21.58 1.78
N LEU A 181 -11.50 20.82 0.88
CA LEU A 181 -12.92 20.48 0.83
C LEU A 181 -13.15 18.97 1.02
N ALA A 182 -12.07 18.19 1.02
CA ALA A 182 -12.14 16.75 1.15
C ALA A 182 -12.63 16.37 2.55
N PRO A 183 -13.59 15.43 2.66
CA PRO A 183 -14.05 14.93 3.94
C PRO A 183 -12.97 14.03 4.59
N ASP A 184 -13.12 13.80 5.89
CA ASP A 184 -12.18 12.97 6.66
C ASP A 184 -12.04 11.56 6.07
N GLN A 185 -13.08 11.01 5.45
CA GLN A 185 -13.07 9.71 4.78
C GLN A 185 -12.03 9.63 3.65
N GLN A 186 -11.68 10.75 3.02
CA GLN A 186 -10.65 10.80 1.99
C GLN A 186 -9.26 11.17 2.53
N THR A 187 -9.17 11.75 3.71
CA THR A 187 -7.92 12.34 4.23
C THR A 187 -7.38 11.66 5.49
N HIS A 188 -8.23 10.99 6.26
CA HIS A 188 -7.84 10.22 7.44
C HIS A 188 -7.51 8.78 7.03
N ILE A 189 -6.21 8.49 6.91
CA ILE A 189 -5.69 7.24 6.36
C ILE A 189 -4.96 6.40 7.42
N PRO A 190 -4.93 5.07 7.26
CA PRO A 190 -4.14 4.21 8.12
C PRO A 190 -2.64 4.32 7.80
N MET A 191 -1.82 4.32 8.87
CA MET A 191 -0.38 4.11 8.80
C MET A 191 0.00 3.04 9.81
N GLN A 192 0.70 2.01 9.39
CA GLN A 192 1.12 0.89 10.24
C GLN A 192 2.62 0.67 10.12
N LEU A 193 3.27 0.48 11.25
CA LEU A 193 4.68 0.16 11.34
C LEU A 193 4.88 -1.13 12.12
N TRP A 194 5.46 -2.12 11.48
CA TRP A 194 5.91 -3.35 12.12
C TRP A 194 7.43 -3.45 12.05
N MET A 195 8.07 -3.90 13.12
CA MET A 195 9.52 -4.04 13.23
C MET A 195 9.88 -5.36 13.90
N SER A 196 10.89 -6.06 13.38
CA SER A 196 11.44 -7.22 14.06
C SER A 196 12.15 -6.81 15.37
N PRO A 197 12.22 -7.71 16.36
CA PRO A 197 12.97 -7.45 17.59
C PRO A 197 14.43 -7.05 17.32
N GLY A 198 15.07 -7.68 16.32
CA GLY A 198 16.43 -7.35 15.90
C GLY A 198 16.56 -5.92 15.38
N PHE A 199 15.58 -5.43 14.59
CA PHE A 199 15.57 -4.05 14.11
C PHE A 199 15.43 -3.06 15.27
N ILE A 200 14.50 -3.31 16.21
CA ILE A 200 14.28 -2.49 17.40
C ILE A 200 15.58 -2.37 18.21
N ALA A 201 16.24 -3.50 18.47
CA ALA A 201 17.49 -3.55 19.21
C ALA A 201 18.63 -2.83 18.49
N ALA A 202 18.84 -3.13 17.19
CA ALA A 202 19.92 -2.57 16.39
C ALA A 202 19.83 -1.04 16.24
N LYS A 203 18.61 -0.50 16.20
CA LYS A 203 18.34 0.93 16.08
C LYS A 203 18.08 1.62 17.41
N ASN A 204 18.17 0.91 18.54
CA ASN A 204 17.88 1.40 19.90
C ASN A 204 16.53 2.14 19.98
N ILE A 205 15.49 1.52 19.39
CA ILE A 205 14.16 2.13 19.30
C ILE A 205 13.40 1.94 20.61
N ASN A 206 12.88 3.04 21.16
CA ASN A 206 11.95 2.97 22.28
C ASN A 206 10.53 2.65 21.76
N ALA A 207 10.18 1.36 21.74
CA ALA A 207 8.89 0.88 21.23
C ALA A 207 7.71 1.45 22.04
N ALA A 208 7.84 1.62 23.35
CA ALA A 208 6.78 2.21 24.19
C ALA A 208 6.54 3.70 23.84
N CYS A 209 7.59 4.45 23.54
CA CYS A 209 7.47 5.83 23.08
C CYS A 209 6.79 5.89 21.69
N LEU A 210 7.14 5.01 20.77
CA LEU A 210 6.48 4.93 19.46
C LEU A 210 4.99 4.60 19.60
N GLN A 211 4.64 3.62 20.41
CA GLN A 211 3.25 3.24 20.65
C GLN A 211 2.46 4.39 21.30
N HIS A 212 3.04 5.09 22.27
CA HIS A 212 2.43 6.28 22.87
C HIS A 212 2.20 7.37 21.82
N ASN A 213 3.18 7.64 20.96
CA ASN A 213 3.07 8.66 19.91
C ASN A 213 2.06 8.27 18.83
N ALA A 214 1.96 6.99 18.45
CA ALA A 214 1.00 6.51 17.46
C ALA A 214 -0.46 6.79 17.86
N VAL A 215 -0.76 6.77 19.17
CA VAL A 215 -2.11 7.04 19.69
C VAL A 215 -2.35 8.53 19.95
N ASN A 216 -1.31 9.28 20.32
CA ASN A 216 -1.46 10.63 20.87
C ASN A 216 -0.98 11.75 19.93
N ARG A 217 -0.50 11.43 18.74
CA ARG A 217 -0.03 12.41 17.76
C ARG A 217 -0.63 12.16 16.39
N THR A 218 -0.86 13.23 15.65
CA THR A 218 -1.26 13.19 14.25
C THR A 218 -0.02 13.26 13.36
N TYR A 219 0.00 12.41 12.35
CA TYR A 219 1.02 12.37 11.31
C TYR A 219 0.39 12.63 9.93
N SER A 220 1.20 13.01 8.97
CA SER A 220 0.79 13.20 7.57
C SER A 220 1.83 12.60 6.64
N HIS A 221 1.51 12.51 5.36
CA HIS A 221 2.48 12.09 4.33
C HIS A 221 3.76 12.94 4.32
N ASP A 222 3.72 14.18 4.80
CA ASP A 222 4.91 15.04 4.89
C ASP A 222 5.97 14.49 5.84
N ASN A 223 5.57 13.66 6.82
CA ASN A 223 6.49 13.03 7.74
C ASN A 223 7.28 11.87 7.11
N HIS A 224 6.81 11.27 6.00
CA HIS A 224 7.47 10.13 5.37
C HIS A 224 8.91 10.43 4.94
N PHE A 225 9.13 11.58 4.30
CA PHE A 225 10.47 11.95 3.84
C PHE A 225 11.48 12.07 4.99
N ALA A 226 11.04 12.55 6.15
CA ALA A 226 11.89 12.69 7.33
C ALA A 226 12.09 11.38 8.11
N SER A 227 11.36 10.31 7.76
CA SER A 227 11.37 9.03 8.47
C SER A 227 12.24 7.95 7.80
N VAL A 228 12.74 8.21 6.59
CA VAL A 228 13.53 7.26 5.77
C VAL A 228 15.04 7.48 5.86
#